data_401526b13579474904d33cc96c1fcc8b
#
_entry.id   401526b13579474904d33cc96c1fcc8b
#
_cell.length_a   1.000
_cell.length_b   1.000
_cell.length_c   1.000
_cell.angle_alpha   90.00
_cell.angle_beta   90.00
_cell.angle_gamma   90.00
#
_symmetry.space_group_name_H-M   'P 1'
#
loop_
_entity.id
_entity.type
_entity.pdbx_description
1 polymer ?
#
loop_
_entity_poly.entity_id
_entity_poly.type
_entity_poly.pdbx_seq_one_letter_code
_entity_poly.pdbx_strand_id
1 'polypeptide(L)'
;MTDHPLATWHRLVRTQDPSGLNALLAEDAVFHSPVVHTPQRGRTLAAAYLSAAFRVFFNPTFRYVREIVGPSDAMLEFETEIDGIVVNGVDLIKWNATGQIVEFKVMLRPLKAINLIHQRMGAMLQSRQ
;
A
#
# COMPACT_ATOMS: atom_id res chain seq x y z
N MET A 1 -12.86 -20.17 -8.20
CA MET A 1 -13.12 -19.36 -7.01
C MET A 1 -12.08 -18.26 -6.87
N THR A 2 -12.53 -17.05 -6.69
CA THR A 2 -11.60 -15.90 -6.53
C THR A 2 -11.09 -15.88 -5.10
N ASP A 3 -9.78 -15.75 -4.94
CA ASP A 3 -9.18 -15.62 -3.62
C ASP A 3 -9.67 -14.34 -2.94
N HIS A 4 -9.73 -14.37 -1.60
CA HIS A 4 -10.02 -13.17 -0.83
C HIS A 4 -8.99 -12.09 -1.17
N PRO A 5 -9.40 -10.82 -1.38
CA PRO A 5 -8.45 -9.77 -1.77
C PRO A 5 -7.29 -9.62 -0.78
N LEU A 6 -7.51 -9.83 0.51
CA LEU A 6 -6.41 -9.79 1.49
C LEU A 6 -5.43 -10.94 1.32
N ALA A 7 -5.91 -12.14 0.97
CA ALA A 7 -5.02 -13.27 0.71
C ALA A 7 -4.11 -12.96 -0.49
N THR A 8 -4.68 -12.38 -1.53
CA THR A 8 -3.91 -11.95 -2.70
C THR A 8 -2.92 -10.86 -2.32
N TRP A 9 -3.36 -9.84 -1.58
CA TRP A 9 -2.50 -8.76 -1.14
C TRP A 9 -1.31 -9.29 -0.33
N HIS A 10 -1.56 -10.15 0.66
CA HIS A 10 -0.48 -10.73 1.48
C HIS A 10 0.50 -11.54 0.64
N ARG A 11 0.01 -12.25 -0.37
CA ARG A 11 0.89 -12.99 -1.27
C ARG A 11 1.81 -12.04 -2.05
N LEU A 12 1.26 -10.94 -2.58
CA LEU A 12 2.07 -9.96 -3.32
C LEU A 12 3.12 -9.31 -2.41
N VAL A 13 2.75 -9.00 -1.17
CA VAL A 13 3.70 -8.43 -0.20
C VAL A 13 4.80 -9.44 0.12
N ARG A 14 4.43 -10.69 0.40
CA ARG A 14 5.38 -11.73 0.78
C ARG A 14 6.37 -12.03 -0.34
N THR A 15 5.90 -12.01 -1.59
CA THR A 15 6.75 -12.27 -2.74
C THR A 15 7.39 -11.01 -3.30
N GLN A 16 7.02 -9.83 -2.77
CA GLN A 16 7.45 -8.51 -3.25
C GLN A 16 7.22 -8.35 -4.75
N ASP A 17 6.05 -8.80 -5.22
CA ASP A 17 5.71 -8.84 -6.64
C ASP A 17 4.59 -7.85 -6.96
N PRO A 18 4.92 -6.63 -7.45
CA PRO A 18 3.88 -5.66 -7.79
C PRO A 18 3.14 -5.97 -9.09
N SER A 19 3.58 -6.96 -9.87
CA SER A 19 2.95 -7.26 -11.16
C SER A 19 1.50 -7.74 -11.01
N GLY A 20 1.12 -8.27 -9.85
CA GLY A 20 -0.24 -8.71 -9.59
C GLY A 20 -1.21 -7.61 -9.21
N LEU A 21 -0.75 -6.37 -9.05
CA LEU A 21 -1.59 -5.27 -8.60
C LEU A 21 -2.71 -4.93 -9.58
N ASN A 22 -2.44 -4.99 -10.89
CA ASN A 22 -3.46 -4.66 -11.88
C ASN A 22 -4.69 -5.56 -11.80
N ALA A 23 -4.49 -6.85 -11.53
CA ALA A 23 -5.62 -7.78 -11.38
C ALA A 23 -6.35 -7.57 -10.06
N LEU A 24 -5.64 -7.17 -9.01
CA LEU A 24 -6.21 -6.98 -7.68
C LEU A 24 -6.99 -5.68 -7.56
N LEU A 25 -6.56 -4.62 -8.27
CA LEU A 25 -7.19 -3.30 -8.18
C LEU A 25 -8.38 -3.20 -9.15
N ALA A 26 -9.47 -2.59 -8.67
CA ALA A 26 -10.60 -2.25 -9.52
C ALA A 26 -10.19 -1.13 -10.49
N GLU A 27 -10.90 -1.02 -11.60
CA GLU A 27 -10.63 0.02 -12.60
C GLU A 27 -10.73 1.42 -12.00
N ASP A 28 -11.67 1.62 -11.07
CA ASP A 28 -11.91 2.89 -10.39
C ASP A 28 -11.22 2.99 -9.03
N ALA A 29 -10.23 2.16 -8.76
CA ALA A 29 -9.51 2.18 -7.50
C ALA A 29 -8.89 3.54 -7.22
N VAL A 30 -8.88 3.92 -5.92
CA VAL A 30 -8.30 5.19 -5.47
C VAL A 30 -7.23 4.89 -4.43
N PHE A 31 -6.06 5.50 -4.60
CA PHE A 31 -4.98 5.43 -3.62
C PHE A 31 -4.87 6.76 -2.88
N HIS A 32 -4.80 6.69 -1.55
CA HIS A 32 -4.59 7.86 -0.68
C HIS A 32 -3.22 7.77 -0.05
N SER A 33 -2.34 8.67 -0.47
CA SER A 33 -0.97 8.74 0.04
C SER A 33 -0.92 9.32 1.46
N PRO A 34 0.02 8.88 2.31
CA PRO A 34 0.19 9.49 3.63
C PRO A 34 0.86 10.86 3.59
N VAL A 35 1.41 11.28 2.45
CA VAL A 35 2.17 12.52 2.33
C VAL A 35 1.56 13.53 1.36
N VAL A 36 0.60 13.12 0.54
CA VAL A 36 -0.09 13.99 -0.42
C VAL A 36 -1.59 13.82 -0.23
N HIS A 37 -2.29 14.91 0.06
CA HIS A 37 -3.72 14.86 0.35
C HIS A 37 -4.57 14.55 -0.88
N THR A 38 -4.13 14.93 -2.07
CA THR A 38 -4.88 14.71 -3.32
C THR A 38 -5.02 13.22 -3.60
N PRO A 39 -6.25 12.67 -3.72
CA PRO A 39 -6.42 11.25 -4.05
C PRO A 39 -5.85 10.91 -5.44
N GLN A 40 -5.24 9.75 -5.55
CA GLN A 40 -4.71 9.25 -6.82
C GLN A 40 -5.74 8.30 -7.41
N ARG A 41 -6.48 8.75 -8.42
CA ARG A 41 -7.67 8.06 -8.93
C ARG A 41 -7.36 7.22 -10.15
N GLY A 42 -7.94 6.04 -10.18
CA GLY A 42 -7.84 5.09 -11.29
C GLY A 42 -6.78 4.03 -11.06
N ARG A 43 -7.02 2.86 -11.65
CA ARG A 43 -6.15 1.69 -11.46
C ARG A 43 -4.70 1.98 -11.85
N THR A 44 -4.47 2.63 -12.98
CA THR A 44 -3.12 2.87 -13.48
C THR A 44 -2.31 3.70 -12.48
N LEU A 45 -2.90 4.78 -11.98
CA LEU A 45 -2.22 5.65 -11.04
C LEU A 45 -2.07 4.99 -9.68
N ALA A 46 -3.13 4.32 -9.19
CA ALA A 46 -3.06 3.58 -7.92
C ALA A 46 -1.98 2.50 -7.96
N ALA A 47 -1.90 1.75 -9.06
CA ALA A 47 -0.87 0.71 -9.21
C ALA A 47 0.53 1.30 -9.23
N ALA A 48 0.71 2.47 -9.86
CA ALA A 48 2.02 3.14 -9.89
C ALA A 48 2.48 3.51 -8.49
N TYR A 49 1.60 4.10 -7.68
CA TYR A 49 1.92 4.48 -6.30
C TYR A 49 2.18 3.26 -5.42
N LEU A 50 1.36 2.22 -5.54
CA LEU A 50 1.56 1.00 -4.76
C LEU A 50 2.83 0.27 -5.17
N SER A 51 3.17 0.25 -6.46
CA SER A 51 4.43 -0.35 -6.92
C SER A 51 5.64 0.37 -6.34
N ALA A 52 5.59 1.71 -6.29
CA ALA A 52 6.64 2.50 -5.66
C ALA A 52 6.72 2.18 -4.17
N ALA A 53 5.57 2.05 -3.50
CA ALA A 53 5.53 1.71 -2.08
C ALA A 53 6.15 0.33 -1.80
N PHE A 54 5.98 -0.64 -2.69
CA PHE A 54 6.62 -1.95 -2.54
C PHE A 54 8.15 -1.81 -2.43
N ARG A 55 8.73 -0.90 -3.21
CA ARG A 55 10.18 -0.69 -3.19
C ARG A 55 10.66 0.09 -1.97
N VAL A 56 9.82 0.97 -1.46
CA VAL A 56 10.17 1.83 -0.33
C VAL A 56 10.00 1.10 1.01
N PHE A 57 8.88 0.40 1.18
CA PHE A 57 8.51 -0.16 2.48
C PHE A 57 8.98 -1.59 2.70
N PHE A 58 9.00 -2.42 1.67
CA PHE A 58 9.21 -3.85 1.85
C PHE A 58 10.69 -4.20 1.85
N ASN A 59 11.21 -4.47 3.03
CA ASN A 59 12.56 -4.95 3.28
C ASN A 59 12.45 -6.05 4.34
N PRO A 60 13.57 -6.70 4.74
CA PRO A 60 13.50 -7.79 5.72
C PRO A 60 12.92 -7.41 7.08
N THR A 61 12.85 -6.10 7.43
CA THR A 61 12.28 -5.64 8.70
C THR A 61 10.77 -5.41 8.61
N PHE A 62 10.19 -5.39 7.40
CA PHE A 62 8.75 -5.15 7.26
C PHE A 62 7.95 -6.30 7.84
N ARG A 63 6.93 -5.96 8.66
CA ARG A 63 6.00 -6.95 9.19
C ARG A 63 4.66 -6.31 9.48
N TYR A 64 3.59 -7.07 9.29
CA TYR A 64 2.29 -6.70 9.81
C TYR A 64 2.20 -7.12 11.27
N VAL A 65 1.73 -6.21 12.14
CA VAL A 65 1.67 -6.45 13.58
C VAL A 65 0.25 -6.57 14.10
N ARG A 66 -0.76 -6.16 13.32
CA ARG A 66 -2.17 -6.27 13.70
C ARG A 66 -3.05 -6.19 12.47
N GLU A 67 -4.13 -6.99 12.47
CA GLU A 67 -5.13 -6.94 11.41
C GLU A 67 -6.52 -6.91 12.01
N ILE A 68 -7.39 -6.06 11.44
CA ILE A 68 -8.81 -6.01 11.75
C ILE A 68 -9.52 -6.13 10.41
N VAL A 69 -10.37 -7.16 10.26
CA VAL A 69 -11.00 -7.48 8.98
C VAL A 69 -12.50 -7.41 9.12
N GLY A 70 -13.12 -6.56 8.30
CA GLY A 70 -14.57 -6.46 8.19
C GLY A 70 -15.10 -7.15 6.94
N PRO A 71 -16.41 -7.01 6.67
CA PRO A 71 -17.02 -7.67 5.50
C PRO A 71 -16.53 -7.15 4.17
N SER A 72 -16.15 -5.87 4.09
CA SER A 72 -15.74 -5.25 2.83
C SER A 72 -14.53 -4.33 2.98
N ASP A 73 -13.90 -4.30 4.17
CA ASP A 73 -12.72 -3.49 4.41
C ASP A 73 -11.87 -4.09 5.51
N ALA A 74 -10.64 -3.61 5.62
CA ALA A 74 -9.69 -4.09 6.62
C ALA A 74 -8.70 -3.00 7.00
N MET A 75 -8.14 -3.13 8.19
CA MET A 75 -7.03 -2.32 8.68
C MET A 75 -5.86 -3.26 8.96
N LEU A 76 -4.73 -3.01 8.31
CA LEU A 76 -3.50 -3.79 8.49
C LEU A 76 -2.44 -2.85 9.03
N GLU A 77 -2.06 -3.04 10.29
CA GLU A 77 -0.99 -2.24 10.90
C GLU A 77 0.35 -2.88 10.64
N PHE A 78 1.34 -2.09 10.23
CA PHE A 78 2.68 -2.59 9.93
C PHE A 78 3.76 -1.78 10.63
N GLU A 79 4.95 -2.38 10.71
CA GLU A 79 6.18 -1.71 11.11
C GLU A 79 7.29 -2.10 10.16
N THR A 80 8.18 -1.14 9.89
CA THR A 80 9.39 -1.39 9.11
C THR A 80 10.46 -0.39 9.54
N GLU A 81 11.70 -0.68 9.24
CA GLU A 81 12.80 0.23 9.53
C GLU A 81 13.51 0.60 8.24
N ILE A 82 13.65 1.91 8.01
CA ILE A 82 14.27 2.44 6.79
C ILE A 82 15.28 3.48 7.22
N ASP A 83 16.55 3.29 6.85
CA ASP A 83 17.64 4.20 7.23
C ASP A 83 17.70 4.49 8.72
N GLY A 84 17.45 3.45 9.54
CA GLY A 84 17.48 3.57 11.00
C GLY A 84 16.25 4.21 11.61
N ILE A 85 15.25 4.56 10.81
CA ILE A 85 14.00 5.16 11.28
C ILE A 85 12.91 4.12 11.29
N VAL A 86 12.28 3.91 12.46
CA VAL A 86 11.12 3.01 12.55
C VAL A 86 9.90 3.71 12.00
N VAL A 87 9.25 3.06 11.04
CA VAL A 87 8.03 3.55 10.41
C VAL A 87 6.89 2.64 10.86
N ASN A 88 5.88 3.23 11.49
CA ASN A 88 4.67 2.52 11.89
C ASN A 88 3.50 3.10 11.09
N GLY A 89 2.73 2.24 10.48
CA GLY A 89 1.63 2.70 9.65
C GLY A 89 0.47 1.75 9.61
N VAL A 90 -0.59 2.19 8.94
CA VAL A 90 -1.77 1.36 8.69
C VAL A 90 -2.13 1.45 7.21
N ASP A 91 -2.50 0.30 6.65
CA ASP A 91 -3.16 0.20 5.36
C ASP A 91 -4.66 0.04 5.61
N LEU A 92 -5.46 0.97 5.09
CA LEU A 92 -6.92 0.87 5.12
C LEU A 92 -7.35 0.45 3.73
N ILE A 93 -7.90 -0.76 3.61
CA ILE A 93 -8.19 -1.39 2.33
C ILE A 93 -9.68 -1.68 2.24
N LYS A 94 -10.30 -1.27 1.13
CA LYS A 94 -11.70 -1.55 0.86
C LYS A 94 -11.84 -2.26 -0.48
N TRP A 95 -12.72 -3.26 -0.56
CA TRP A 95 -12.93 -4.02 -1.78
C TRP A 95 -14.41 -4.07 -2.15
N ASN A 96 -14.68 -4.38 -3.42
CA ASN A 96 -16.03 -4.49 -3.95
C ASN A 96 -16.52 -5.94 -3.92
N ALA A 97 -17.74 -6.16 -4.41
CA ALA A 97 -18.37 -7.48 -4.39
C ALA A 97 -17.64 -8.51 -5.26
N THR A 98 -16.85 -8.07 -6.23
CA THR A 98 -16.08 -8.98 -7.07
C THR A 98 -14.69 -9.28 -6.51
N GLY A 99 -14.37 -8.74 -5.33
CA GLY A 99 -13.10 -9.00 -4.68
C GLY A 99 -11.94 -8.17 -5.21
N GLN A 100 -12.22 -7.05 -5.86
CA GLN A 100 -11.18 -6.11 -6.29
C GLN A 100 -11.12 -4.94 -5.34
N ILE A 101 -9.90 -4.45 -5.08
CA ILE A 101 -9.68 -3.31 -4.18
C ILE A 101 -10.14 -2.03 -4.85
N VAL A 102 -11.02 -1.28 -4.18
CA VAL A 102 -11.52 0.01 -4.67
C VAL A 102 -10.89 1.20 -3.96
N GLU A 103 -10.33 0.99 -2.77
CA GLU A 103 -9.69 2.07 -2.02
C GLU A 103 -8.53 1.50 -1.22
N PHE A 104 -7.40 2.21 -1.25
CA PHE A 104 -6.21 1.85 -0.47
C PHE A 104 -5.64 3.14 0.12
N LYS A 105 -5.73 3.29 1.44
CA LYS A 105 -5.27 4.48 2.14
C LYS A 105 -4.15 4.10 3.10
N VAL A 106 -3.07 4.87 3.11
CA VAL A 106 -1.94 4.64 4.01
C VAL A 106 -1.81 5.81 4.97
N MET A 107 -1.68 5.52 6.26
CA MET A 107 -1.38 6.52 7.30
C MET A 107 -0.11 6.11 8.00
N LEU A 108 0.73 7.07 8.37
CA LEU A 108 2.06 6.83 8.92
C LEU A 108 2.34 7.67 10.16
N ARG A 109 3.21 7.16 11.01
CA ARG A 109 3.79 7.88 12.13
C ARG A 109 5.25 7.44 12.33
N PRO A 110 6.13 8.19 13.02
CA PRO A 110 6.00 9.58 13.43
C PRO A 110 6.36 10.56 12.30
N LEU A 111 6.42 11.85 12.60
CA LEU A 111 6.68 12.87 11.58
C LEU A 111 7.97 12.62 10.79
N LYS A 112 9.06 12.23 11.47
CA LYS A 112 10.33 11.96 10.75
C LYS A 112 10.20 10.80 9.77
N ALA A 113 9.35 9.81 10.06
CA ALA A 113 9.07 8.73 9.12
C ALA A 113 8.30 9.25 7.92
N ILE A 114 7.32 10.14 8.13
CA ILE A 114 6.56 10.75 7.03
C ILE A 114 7.49 11.53 6.11
N ASN A 115 8.41 12.31 6.66
CA ASN A 115 9.37 13.08 5.87
C ASN A 115 10.28 12.16 5.04
N LEU A 116 10.76 11.07 5.65
CA LEU A 116 11.58 10.08 4.95
C LEU A 116 10.82 9.45 3.79
N ILE A 117 9.59 9.00 4.05
CA ILE A 117 8.76 8.37 3.04
C ILE A 117 8.44 9.33 1.90
N HIS A 118 8.19 10.61 2.23
CA HIS A 118 7.95 11.63 1.20
C HIS A 118 9.13 11.70 0.22
N GLN A 119 10.35 11.75 0.74
CA GLN A 119 11.55 11.80 -0.10
C GLN A 119 11.70 10.53 -0.93
N ARG A 120 11.53 9.36 -0.30
CA ARG A 120 11.73 8.06 -0.97
C ARG A 120 10.69 7.82 -2.05
N MET A 121 9.42 8.11 -1.76
CA MET A 121 8.34 7.95 -2.74
C MET A 121 8.52 8.91 -3.91
N GLY A 122 8.91 10.16 -3.62
CA GLY A 122 9.18 11.14 -4.67
C GLY A 122 10.26 10.67 -5.62
N ALA A 123 11.35 10.13 -5.08
CA ALA A 123 12.45 9.61 -5.90
C ALA A 123 11.99 8.41 -6.76
N MET A 124 11.21 7.49 -6.18
CA MET A 124 10.72 6.33 -6.92
C MET A 124 9.77 6.71 -8.05
N LEU A 125 8.88 7.66 -7.80
CA LEU A 125 7.92 8.10 -8.81
C LEU A 125 8.61 8.86 -9.94
N GLN A 126 9.64 9.67 -9.63
CA GLN A 126 10.42 10.37 -10.64
C GLN A 126 11.18 9.40 -11.53
N SER A 127 11.72 8.33 -10.97
CA SER A 127 12.50 7.36 -11.74
C SER A 127 11.67 6.61 -12.77
N ARG A 128 10.34 6.71 -12.72
CA ARG A 128 9.44 6.06 -13.68
C ARG A 128 9.19 6.89 -14.94
N GLN A 129 9.61 8.13 -14.93
CA GLN A 129 9.37 9.04 -16.06
C GLN A 129 10.40 8.85 -17.17
#